data_49f26e7c1236cc116ac2779d0dff8853
#
_entry.id   49f26e7c1236cc116ac2779d0dff8853
#
_cell.length_a   1.000
_cell.length_b   1.000
_cell.length_c   1.000
_cell.angle_alpha   90.00
_cell.angle_beta   90.00
_cell.angle_gamma   90.00
#
_symmetry.space_group_name_H-M   'P 1'
#
loop_
_entity.id
_entity.type
_entity.pdbx_description
1 polymer ?
#
loop_
_entity_poly.entity_id
_entity_poly.type
_entity_poly.pdbx_seq_one_letter_code
_entity_poly.pdbx_strand_id
1 'polypeptide(L)'
;MGLLQEGKWVDQWYDTKSTNGRFVRKAPQFRNWVTADGAAGPSGKGGFKAEPGRYHLYVSLACPWAHRTLIVRALKGLEKMISVSVVHWYMAENGWTFDVGDGVVPDTVNGAQFLHQVYTKAKPDYSGRVTVPVLWDKQTKTIVSNESPEIIRMFNVAFDEVGAVQGDYYPEHLRSEIDALNDRIYTTVNNGVYRCGFATTQAAYEEAITPLFDTLDWLEDILSRKRYLTGGQITEADWRLFTTLIRFDPVYVGHFKCNIRRIADYPNLSNYLRDLYQQPGIAKTVNMEHIKRHYYESHTSINPLRVVPLGPDIDFSIPHNRG
;
A
#
# COMPACT_ATOMS: atom_id res chain seq x y z
N MET A 1 5.12 15.99 5.59
CA MET A 1 4.74 14.65 6.16
C MET A 1 5.15 14.64 7.63
N GLY A 2 4.22 14.43 8.53
CA GLY A 2 4.46 14.59 9.96
C GLY A 2 4.12 13.37 10.81
N LEU A 3 4.06 13.60 12.10
CA LEU A 3 3.69 12.61 13.11
C LEU A 3 2.89 13.30 14.23
N LEU A 4 2.23 12.48 15.03
CA LEU A 4 1.64 12.93 16.29
C LEU A 4 2.63 12.67 17.43
N GLN A 5 2.71 13.62 18.36
CA GLN A 5 3.41 13.50 19.64
C GLN A 5 2.43 13.87 20.74
N GLU A 6 2.06 12.90 21.59
CA GLU A 6 1.05 13.09 22.63
C GLU A 6 -0.25 13.76 22.11
N GLY A 7 -0.72 13.27 20.96
CA GLY A 7 -1.91 13.81 20.29
C GLY A 7 -1.73 15.13 19.54
N LYS A 8 -0.56 15.76 19.58
CA LYS A 8 -0.29 17.01 18.86
C LYS A 8 0.42 16.74 17.55
N TRP A 9 -0.08 17.36 16.47
CA TRP A 9 0.54 17.25 15.15
C TRP A 9 1.86 18.01 15.09
N VAL A 10 2.90 17.36 14.54
CA VAL A 10 4.23 17.91 14.29
C VAL A 10 4.63 17.59 12.86
N ASP A 11 4.89 18.62 12.06
CA ASP A 11 5.44 18.46 10.71
C ASP A 11 6.95 18.14 10.80
N GLN A 12 7.26 16.87 10.87
CA GLN A 12 8.63 16.39 10.99
C GLN A 12 8.86 15.18 10.09
N TRP A 13 9.81 15.28 9.19
CA TRP A 13 10.25 14.20 8.33
C TRP A 13 10.94 13.07 9.11
N TYR A 14 11.29 11.99 8.43
CA TYR A 14 12.10 10.92 8.99
C TYR A 14 13.52 11.42 9.28
N ASP A 15 14.07 11.03 10.42
CA ASP A 15 15.46 11.30 10.77
C ASP A 15 16.37 10.31 10.05
N THR A 16 17.00 10.76 8.98
CA THR A 16 18.02 9.98 8.25
C THR A 16 19.44 10.28 8.75
N LYS A 17 19.63 11.35 9.55
CA LYS A 17 20.95 11.69 10.08
C LYS A 17 21.42 10.67 11.12
N SER A 18 20.56 10.32 12.08
CA SER A 18 20.89 9.33 13.12
C SER A 18 21.03 7.90 12.58
N THR A 19 20.61 7.64 11.34
CA THR A 19 20.65 6.32 10.69
C THR A 19 21.70 6.24 9.57
N ASN A 20 22.68 7.13 9.55
CA ASN A 20 23.72 7.18 8.52
C ASN A 20 23.15 7.27 7.09
N GLY A 21 22.12 8.09 6.91
CA GLY A 21 21.46 8.30 5.62
C GLY A 21 20.38 7.29 5.26
N ARG A 22 20.09 6.31 6.12
CA ARG A 22 19.09 5.26 5.85
C ARG A 22 17.69 5.71 6.20
N PHE A 23 16.74 5.36 5.34
CA PHE A 23 15.32 5.50 5.63
C PHE A 23 14.83 4.29 6.44
N VAL A 24 14.31 4.55 7.65
CA VAL A 24 13.84 3.50 8.58
C VAL A 24 12.37 3.74 8.94
N ARG A 25 11.52 2.72 8.76
CA ARG A 25 10.11 2.73 9.18
C ARG A 25 9.94 2.18 10.57
N LYS A 26 9.04 2.80 11.36
CA LYS A 26 8.55 2.22 12.61
C LYS A 26 7.30 1.37 12.34
N ALA A 27 7.10 0.33 13.13
CA ALA A 27 5.93 -0.52 13.04
C ALA A 27 4.64 0.23 13.39
N PRO A 28 3.51 -0.07 12.73
CA PRO A 28 2.19 0.43 13.09
C PRO A 28 1.76 -0.02 14.50
N GLN A 29 0.91 0.78 15.15
CA GLN A 29 0.51 0.51 16.54
C GLN A 29 -0.90 -0.08 16.66
N PHE A 30 -1.79 0.15 15.70
CA PHE A 30 -3.13 -0.41 15.70
C PHE A 30 -3.09 -1.76 14.98
N ARG A 31 -3.25 -2.85 15.73
CA ARG A 31 -3.05 -4.23 15.27
C ARG A 31 -4.17 -5.17 15.71
N ASN A 32 -5.40 -4.65 15.86
CA ASN A 32 -6.58 -5.49 16.07
C ASN A 32 -7.04 -6.13 14.76
N TRP A 33 -7.93 -7.12 14.87
CA TRP A 33 -8.42 -7.89 13.72
C TRP A 33 -9.92 -7.90 13.64
N VAL A 34 -10.45 -7.78 12.43
CA VAL A 34 -11.81 -8.18 12.10
C VAL A 34 -11.82 -9.69 11.89
N THR A 35 -12.69 -10.40 12.59
CA THR A 35 -12.91 -11.84 12.44
C THR A 35 -14.38 -12.13 12.21
N ALA A 36 -14.73 -13.30 11.69
CA ALA A 36 -16.11 -13.67 11.37
C ALA A 36 -17.04 -13.60 12.60
N ASP A 37 -16.54 -14.04 13.75
CA ASP A 37 -17.28 -14.09 15.03
C ASP A 37 -16.99 -12.92 16.00
N GLY A 38 -15.97 -12.12 15.72
CA GLY A 38 -15.49 -11.04 16.60
C GLY A 38 -14.49 -11.49 17.67
N ALA A 39 -13.99 -12.72 17.62
CA ALA A 39 -12.90 -13.18 18.48
C ALA A 39 -11.60 -12.41 18.21
N ALA A 40 -10.63 -12.50 19.12
CA ALA A 40 -9.30 -11.94 18.89
C ALA A 40 -8.62 -12.66 17.72
N GLY A 41 -7.95 -11.88 16.85
CA GLY A 41 -7.12 -12.43 15.78
C GLY A 41 -5.70 -12.77 16.28
N PRO A 42 -4.73 -12.93 15.35
CA PRO A 42 -3.34 -13.22 15.69
C PRO A 42 -2.67 -12.15 16.57
N SER A 43 -3.20 -10.93 16.56
CA SER A 43 -2.75 -9.83 17.42
C SER A 43 -3.93 -9.00 17.89
N GLY A 44 -3.71 -8.19 18.94
CA GLY A 44 -4.68 -7.26 19.46
C GLY A 44 -5.80 -7.89 20.29
N LYS A 45 -6.94 -7.22 20.32
CA LYS A 45 -8.12 -7.58 21.13
C LYS A 45 -9.28 -7.98 20.21
N GLY A 46 -10.17 -8.85 20.70
CA GLY A 46 -11.44 -9.14 20.05
C GLY A 46 -12.46 -7.97 20.14
N GLY A 47 -13.65 -8.21 19.59
CA GLY A 47 -14.77 -7.25 19.58
C GLY A 47 -15.05 -6.66 18.19
N PHE A 48 -14.30 -7.06 17.16
CA PHE A 48 -14.45 -6.57 15.78
C PHE A 48 -15.02 -7.67 14.88
N LYS A 49 -16.30 -7.96 15.05
CA LYS A 49 -17.02 -8.93 14.22
C LYS A 49 -17.22 -8.38 12.80
N ALA A 50 -17.07 -9.24 11.79
CA ALA A 50 -17.37 -8.89 10.40
C ALA A 50 -18.87 -8.65 10.22
N GLU A 51 -19.22 -7.40 9.93
CA GLU A 51 -20.61 -6.95 9.75
C GLU A 51 -20.65 -5.98 8.56
N PRO A 52 -21.55 -6.19 7.57
CA PRO A 52 -21.73 -5.26 6.46
C PRO A 52 -22.06 -3.85 6.96
N GLY A 53 -21.38 -2.84 6.41
CA GLY A 53 -21.62 -1.45 6.76
C GLY A 53 -20.96 -0.96 8.06
N ARG A 54 -20.38 -1.82 8.88
CA ARG A 54 -19.72 -1.46 10.14
C ARG A 54 -18.40 -0.74 9.94
N TYR A 55 -17.59 -1.17 8.99
CA TYR A 55 -16.22 -0.67 8.82
C TYR A 55 -16.12 0.39 7.74
N HIS A 56 -15.07 1.21 7.88
CA HIS A 56 -14.71 2.26 6.95
C HIS A 56 -13.19 2.25 6.72
N LEU A 57 -12.77 2.44 5.47
CA LEU A 57 -11.37 2.40 5.07
C LEU A 57 -10.90 3.79 4.63
N TYR A 58 -9.84 4.30 5.26
CA TYR A 58 -9.16 5.53 4.82
C TYR A 58 -7.95 5.16 3.98
N VAL A 59 -7.84 5.73 2.79
CA VAL A 59 -6.80 5.41 1.81
C VAL A 59 -6.27 6.65 1.11
N SER A 60 -5.07 6.53 0.54
CA SER A 60 -4.58 7.37 -0.55
C SER A 60 -4.47 6.49 -1.80
N LEU A 61 -4.96 6.96 -2.94
CA LEU A 61 -4.81 6.24 -4.22
C LEU A 61 -3.35 6.22 -4.70
N ALA A 62 -2.51 7.13 -4.16
CA ALA A 62 -1.08 7.12 -4.42
C ALA A 62 -0.33 6.04 -3.63
N CYS A 63 -0.79 5.70 -2.43
CA CYS A 63 -0.06 4.85 -1.49
C CYS A 63 -0.11 3.37 -1.88
N PRO A 64 1.05 2.68 -2.10
CA PRO A 64 1.05 1.26 -2.45
C PRO A 64 0.55 0.36 -1.33
N TRP A 65 0.71 0.76 -0.08
CA TRP A 65 0.22 0.01 1.08
C TRP A 65 -1.31 0.04 1.16
N ALA A 66 -1.92 1.22 0.97
CA ALA A 66 -3.37 1.38 0.92
C ALA A 66 -3.97 0.71 -0.34
N HIS A 67 -3.27 0.73 -1.46
CA HIS A 67 -3.70 0.09 -2.70
C HIS A 67 -3.94 -1.42 -2.55
N ARG A 68 -3.13 -2.13 -1.75
CA ARG A 68 -3.36 -3.54 -1.41
C ARG A 68 -4.77 -3.78 -0.86
N THR A 69 -5.21 -2.90 0.05
CA THR A 69 -6.52 -3.02 0.69
C THR A 69 -7.67 -2.73 -0.27
N LEU A 70 -7.49 -1.80 -1.21
CA LEU A 70 -8.46 -1.54 -2.28
C LEU A 70 -8.59 -2.72 -3.24
N ILE A 71 -7.46 -3.35 -3.61
CA ILE A 71 -7.44 -4.55 -4.45
C ILE A 71 -8.25 -5.68 -3.81
N VAL A 72 -7.92 -6.06 -2.58
CA VAL A 72 -8.62 -7.17 -1.93
C VAL A 72 -10.07 -6.82 -1.64
N ARG A 73 -10.39 -5.55 -1.31
CA ARG A 73 -11.77 -5.07 -1.19
C ARG A 73 -12.56 -5.28 -2.50
N ALA A 74 -11.95 -5.01 -3.65
CA ALA A 74 -12.58 -5.22 -4.97
C ALA A 74 -12.72 -6.71 -5.30
N LEU A 75 -11.66 -7.50 -5.12
CA LEU A 75 -11.67 -8.93 -5.40
C LEU A 75 -12.68 -9.71 -4.56
N LYS A 76 -12.91 -9.27 -3.32
CA LYS A 76 -13.86 -9.87 -2.39
C LYS A 76 -15.26 -9.24 -2.44
N GLY A 77 -15.50 -8.29 -3.38
CA GLY A 77 -16.81 -7.64 -3.55
C GLY A 77 -17.29 -6.86 -2.33
N LEU A 78 -16.35 -6.30 -1.54
CA LEU A 78 -16.65 -5.64 -0.26
C LEU A 78 -17.03 -4.15 -0.42
N GLU A 79 -17.21 -3.63 -1.64
CA GLU A 79 -17.45 -2.20 -1.88
C GLU A 79 -18.72 -1.68 -1.22
N LYS A 80 -19.74 -2.52 -1.13
CA LYS A 80 -21.01 -2.19 -0.44
C LYS A 80 -20.97 -2.42 1.07
N MET A 81 -20.00 -3.21 1.55
CA MET A 81 -19.87 -3.58 2.96
C MET A 81 -18.91 -2.67 3.72
N ILE A 82 -17.86 -2.17 3.05
CA ILE A 82 -16.82 -1.33 3.62
C ILE A 82 -16.74 -0.04 2.82
N SER A 83 -17.19 1.06 3.39
CA SER A 83 -17.11 2.39 2.77
C SER A 83 -15.67 2.92 2.77
N VAL A 84 -15.38 3.89 1.91
CA VAL A 84 -14.02 4.43 1.72
C VAL A 84 -14.03 5.95 1.75
N SER A 85 -13.06 6.55 2.42
CA SER A 85 -12.63 7.93 2.21
C SER A 85 -11.23 7.96 1.60
N VAL A 86 -11.02 8.89 0.68
CA VAL A 86 -9.77 9.03 -0.07
C VAL A 86 -9.15 10.39 0.24
N VAL A 87 -7.94 10.39 0.78
CA VAL A 87 -7.20 11.62 1.06
C VAL A 87 -6.69 12.27 -0.23
N HIS A 88 -6.44 13.56 -0.17
CA HIS A 88 -5.83 14.33 -1.26
C HIS A 88 -4.43 13.80 -1.59
N TRP A 89 -4.01 13.87 -2.87
CA TRP A 89 -2.69 13.40 -3.28
C TRP A 89 -1.55 14.24 -2.73
N TYR A 90 -1.76 15.56 -2.62
CA TYR A 90 -0.75 16.48 -2.09
C TYR A 90 -0.71 16.42 -0.56
N MET A 91 0.44 16.06 -0.04
CA MET A 91 0.69 15.97 1.39
C MET A 91 1.70 17.04 1.81
N ALA A 92 1.18 18.15 2.35
CA ALA A 92 1.95 19.29 2.82
C ALA A 92 2.21 19.22 4.34
N GLU A 93 2.35 20.39 4.97
CA GLU A 93 2.66 20.57 6.40
C GLU A 93 1.63 19.92 7.34
N ASN A 94 0.35 19.85 6.93
CA ASN A 94 -0.72 19.20 7.71
C ASN A 94 -0.85 17.69 7.46
N GLY A 95 0.07 17.11 6.68
CA GLY A 95 0.01 15.70 6.31
C GLY A 95 -1.11 15.38 5.31
N TRP A 96 -1.80 14.28 5.50
CA TRP A 96 -2.93 13.87 4.67
C TRP A 96 -4.18 14.69 4.98
N THR A 97 -4.77 15.33 3.95
CA THR A 97 -5.99 16.13 4.05
C THR A 97 -7.14 15.49 3.28
N PHE A 98 -8.36 15.96 3.55
CA PHE A 98 -9.56 15.65 2.75
C PHE A 98 -10.02 16.87 1.95
N ASP A 99 -9.07 17.75 1.57
CA ASP A 99 -9.33 18.91 0.72
C ASP A 99 -9.92 18.47 -0.63
N VAL A 100 -10.68 19.36 -1.25
CA VAL A 100 -11.34 19.10 -2.53
C VAL A 100 -10.30 18.85 -3.63
N GLY A 101 -10.47 17.75 -4.36
CA GLY A 101 -9.62 17.37 -5.47
C GLY A 101 -10.24 16.22 -6.27
N ASP A 102 -9.78 16.03 -7.50
CA ASP A 102 -10.28 14.94 -8.33
C ASP A 102 -9.93 13.58 -7.69
N GLY A 103 -10.91 12.66 -7.60
CA GLY A 103 -10.75 11.37 -6.94
C GLY A 103 -10.66 11.40 -5.41
N VAL A 104 -10.71 12.57 -4.76
CA VAL A 104 -10.82 12.69 -3.30
C VAL A 104 -12.22 12.34 -2.85
N VAL A 105 -12.32 11.58 -1.75
CA VAL A 105 -13.60 11.29 -1.09
C VAL A 105 -13.49 11.78 0.36
N PRO A 106 -14.30 12.80 0.76
CA PRO A 106 -14.22 13.40 2.08
C PRO A 106 -14.54 12.39 3.19
N ASP A 107 -14.13 12.68 4.41
CA ASP A 107 -14.47 11.88 5.58
C ASP A 107 -15.93 12.13 6.01
N THR A 108 -16.82 11.26 5.55
CA THR A 108 -18.25 11.28 5.91
C THR A 108 -18.56 10.57 7.23
N VAL A 109 -17.58 9.90 7.85
CA VAL A 109 -17.77 9.10 9.07
C VAL A 109 -17.44 9.92 10.32
N ASN A 110 -16.32 10.62 10.31
CA ASN A 110 -15.82 11.39 11.44
C ASN A 110 -15.85 12.90 11.20
N GLY A 111 -16.04 13.35 9.94
CA GLY A 111 -16.01 14.76 9.56
C GLY A 111 -14.62 15.38 9.69
N ALA A 112 -13.57 14.56 9.62
CA ALA A 112 -12.21 15.04 9.76
C ALA A 112 -11.75 15.83 8.51
N GLN A 113 -11.06 16.94 8.72
CA GLN A 113 -10.37 17.69 7.67
C GLN A 113 -8.99 17.08 7.38
N PHE A 114 -8.34 16.52 8.40
CA PHE A 114 -7.02 15.93 8.34
C PHE A 114 -7.05 14.49 8.87
N LEU A 115 -6.29 13.60 8.25
CA LEU A 115 -6.23 12.21 8.69
C LEU A 115 -5.71 12.04 10.13
N HIS A 116 -4.82 12.93 10.60
CA HIS A 116 -4.33 12.88 11.98
C HIS A 116 -5.45 13.06 13.03
N GLN A 117 -6.57 13.72 12.68
CA GLN A 117 -7.73 13.84 13.55
C GLN A 117 -8.46 12.51 13.76
N VAL A 118 -8.43 11.62 12.75
CA VAL A 118 -8.95 10.24 12.88
C VAL A 118 -8.10 9.45 13.90
N TYR A 119 -6.79 9.63 13.89
CA TYR A 119 -5.88 8.99 14.85
C TYR A 119 -6.09 9.49 16.28
N THR A 120 -6.19 10.81 16.47
CA THR A 120 -6.44 11.40 17.80
C THR A 120 -7.85 11.09 18.32
N LYS A 121 -8.82 10.88 17.42
CA LYS A 121 -10.16 10.42 17.81
C LYS A 121 -10.13 8.98 18.34
N ALA A 122 -9.33 8.10 17.75
CA ALA A 122 -9.14 6.74 18.22
C ALA A 122 -8.33 6.66 19.52
N LYS A 123 -7.29 7.50 19.62
CA LYS A 123 -6.38 7.56 20.77
C LYS A 123 -5.90 9.01 20.95
N PRO A 124 -6.47 9.78 21.92
CA PRO A 124 -6.19 11.21 22.09
C PRO A 124 -4.71 11.56 22.31
N ASP A 125 -3.94 10.69 22.97
CA ASP A 125 -2.53 10.82 23.26
C ASP A 125 -1.61 10.07 22.28
N TYR A 126 -2.12 9.71 21.09
CA TYR A 126 -1.36 8.94 20.11
C TYR A 126 -0.02 9.62 19.79
N SER A 127 1.05 8.82 19.81
CA SER A 127 2.39 9.23 19.38
C SER A 127 2.89 8.28 18.30
N GLY A 128 3.08 8.79 17.07
CA GLY A 128 3.52 8.00 15.92
C GLY A 128 3.18 8.62 14.58
N ARG A 129 3.60 7.96 13.49
CA ARG A 129 3.28 8.40 12.14
C ARG A 129 1.79 8.22 11.83
N VAL A 130 1.26 9.18 11.09
CA VAL A 130 -0.12 9.13 10.56
C VAL A 130 -0.05 8.63 9.13
N THR A 131 -0.48 7.40 8.92
CA THR A 131 -0.31 6.66 7.67
C THR A 131 -1.65 6.12 7.14
N VAL A 132 -1.68 5.75 5.88
CA VAL A 132 -2.76 4.97 5.24
C VAL A 132 -2.20 3.62 4.78
N PRO A 133 -3.03 2.53 4.75
CA PRO A 133 -4.46 2.48 5.04
C PRO A 133 -4.79 2.60 6.52
N VAL A 134 -6.04 2.96 6.84
CA VAL A 134 -6.61 2.87 8.17
C VAL A 134 -7.96 2.18 8.08
N LEU A 135 -8.12 1.07 8.78
CA LEU A 135 -9.41 0.39 8.95
C LEU A 135 -10.07 0.89 10.24
N TRP A 136 -11.18 1.59 10.11
CA TRP A 136 -11.95 2.20 11.17
C TRP A 136 -13.20 1.41 11.51
N ASP A 137 -13.50 1.21 12.78
CA ASP A 137 -14.78 0.67 13.26
C ASP A 137 -15.73 1.80 13.66
N LYS A 138 -16.85 1.93 12.95
CA LYS A 138 -17.86 2.97 13.20
C LYS A 138 -18.63 2.74 14.49
N GLN A 139 -18.75 1.50 14.97
CA GLN A 139 -19.47 1.17 16.21
C GLN A 139 -18.65 1.56 17.44
N THR A 140 -17.41 1.10 17.52
CA THR A 140 -16.53 1.37 18.67
C THR A 140 -15.76 2.68 18.55
N LYS A 141 -15.88 3.37 17.39
CA LYS A 141 -15.22 4.66 17.10
C LYS A 141 -13.72 4.63 17.32
N THR A 142 -13.07 3.59 16.80
CA THR A 142 -11.61 3.41 16.91
C THR A 142 -11.00 2.85 15.64
N ILE A 143 -9.67 2.94 15.54
CA ILE A 143 -8.91 2.27 14.49
C ILE A 143 -8.76 0.80 14.86
N VAL A 144 -9.16 -0.10 13.96
CA VAL A 144 -8.93 -1.54 14.10
C VAL A 144 -7.49 -1.86 13.78
N SER A 145 -7.05 -1.49 12.58
CA SER A 145 -5.67 -1.73 12.10
C SER A 145 -5.24 -0.64 11.13
N ASN A 146 -3.95 -0.33 11.12
CA ASN A 146 -3.30 0.48 10.10
C ASN A 146 -2.11 -0.27 9.45
N GLU A 147 -2.17 -1.62 9.45
CA GLU A 147 -1.18 -2.51 8.85
C GLU A 147 -1.77 -3.23 7.64
N SER A 148 -1.31 -2.86 6.44
CA SER A 148 -1.91 -3.35 5.19
C SER A 148 -1.87 -4.87 5.00
N PRO A 149 -0.80 -5.61 5.33
CA PRO A 149 -0.78 -7.07 5.24
C PRO A 149 -1.84 -7.75 6.11
N GLU A 150 -2.15 -7.17 7.28
CA GLU A 150 -3.19 -7.71 8.15
C GLU A 150 -4.59 -7.38 7.63
N ILE A 151 -4.80 -6.14 7.19
CA ILE A 151 -6.10 -5.71 6.63
C ILE A 151 -6.48 -6.56 5.42
N ILE A 152 -5.55 -6.88 4.51
CA ILE A 152 -5.87 -7.74 3.37
C ILE A 152 -6.21 -9.16 3.79
N ARG A 153 -5.58 -9.71 4.83
CA ARG A 153 -5.90 -11.03 5.37
C ARG A 153 -7.26 -11.04 6.08
N MET A 154 -7.63 -9.95 6.79
CA MET A 154 -8.98 -9.77 7.33
C MET A 154 -10.03 -9.76 6.20
N PHE A 155 -9.81 -8.98 5.14
CA PHE A 155 -10.73 -8.90 4.02
C PHE A 155 -10.83 -10.21 3.23
N ASN A 156 -9.78 -11.01 3.22
CA ASN A 156 -9.71 -12.26 2.49
C ASN A 156 -10.72 -13.32 3.00
N VAL A 157 -10.97 -13.37 4.32
CA VAL A 157 -11.78 -14.46 4.90
C VAL A 157 -12.86 -14.00 5.87
N ALA A 158 -12.70 -12.87 6.57
CA ALA A 158 -13.60 -12.53 7.68
C ALA A 158 -15.05 -12.28 7.24
N PHE A 159 -15.28 -11.85 6.00
CA PHE A 159 -16.59 -11.46 5.46
C PHE A 159 -17.26 -12.56 4.63
N ASP A 160 -16.69 -13.76 4.53
CA ASP A 160 -17.21 -14.83 3.67
C ASP A 160 -18.63 -15.25 4.04
N GLU A 161 -18.93 -15.36 5.35
CA GLU A 161 -20.27 -15.73 5.85
C GLU A 161 -21.32 -14.61 5.71
N VAL A 162 -20.89 -13.37 5.44
CA VAL A 162 -21.80 -12.22 5.31
C VAL A 162 -21.91 -11.70 3.88
N GLY A 163 -21.47 -12.50 2.89
CA GLY A 163 -21.75 -12.28 1.47
C GLY A 163 -20.57 -11.77 0.66
N ALA A 164 -19.34 -11.88 1.14
CA ALA A 164 -18.15 -11.64 0.32
C ALA A 164 -18.02 -12.65 -0.82
N VAL A 165 -17.38 -12.24 -1.92
CA VAL A 165 -17.04 -13.14 -3.02
C VAL A 165 -16.13 -14.24 -2.51
N GLN A 166 -16.44 -15.50 -2.84
CA GLN A 166 -15.62 -16.65 -2.47
C GLN A 166 -14.24 -16.60 -3.12
N GLY A 167 -13.26 -17.12 -2.44
CA GLY A 167 -11.87 -17.16 -2.89
C GLY A 167 -10.90 -16.88 -1.75
N ASP A 168 -9.76 -17.56 -1.75
CA ASP A 168 -8.71 -17.43 -0.74
C ASP A 168 -7.38 -17.11 -1.42
N TYR A 169 -6.87 -15.92 -1.14
CA TYR A 169 -5.58 -15.44 -1.63
C TYR A 169 -4.41 -15.78 -0.70
N TYR A 170 -4.69 -16.45 0.43
CA TYR A 170 -3.68 -16.93 1.39
C TYR A 170 -4.00 -18.36 1.85
N PRO A 171 -4.16 -19.31 0.88
CA PRO A 171 -4.60 -20.66 1.17
C PRO A 171 -3.56 -21.41 2.00
N GLU A 172 -4.04 -22.26 2.90
CA GLU A 172 -3.23 -22.91 3.94
C GLU A 172 -2.00 -23.64 3.38
N HIS A 173 -2.19 -24.39 2.29
CA HIS A 173 -1.12 -25.19 1.68
C HIS A 173 -0.01 -24.36 1.01
N LEU A 174 -0.22 -23.04 0.77
CA LEU A 174 0.78 -22.13 0.18
C LEU A 174 1.33 -21.11 1.17
N ARG A 175 0.83 -21.05 2.42
CA ARG A 175 1.20 -19.99 3.38
C ARG A 175 2.70 -19.86 3.57
N SER A 176 3.40 -20.97 3.72
CA SER A 176 4.86 -20.95 3.91
C SER A 176 5.59 -20.35 2.71
N GLU A 177 5.18 -20.71 1.46
CA GLU A 177 5.77 -20.14 0.25
C GLU A 177 5.41 -18.66 0.09
N ILE A 178 4.15 -18.30 0.34
CA ILE A 178 3.67 -16.90 0.29
C ILE A 178 4.42 -16.03 1.30
N ASP A 179 4.60 -16.49 2.53
CA ASP A 179 5.28 -15.72 3.57
C ASP A 179 6.77 -15.53 3.24
N ALA A 180 7.45 -16.57 2.74
CA ALA A 180 8.85 -16.46 2.31
C ALA A 180 9.03 -15.48 1.14
N LEU A 181 8.12 -15.50 0.14
CA LEU A 181 8.08 -14.54 -0.95
C LEU A 181 7.86 -13.11 -0.42
N ASN A 182 6.87 -12.95 0.46
CA ASN A 182 6.51 -11.67 1.06
C ASN A 182 7.66 -11.04 1.84
N ASP A 183 8.39 -11.82 2.63
CA ASP A 183 9.52 -11.32 3.44
C ASP A 183 10.65 -10.77 2.57
N ARG A 184 11.04 -11.50 1.52
CA ARG A 184 12.05 -11.04 0.58
C ARG A 184 11.56 -9.82 -0.18
N ILE A 185 10.37 -9.89 -0.80
CA ILE A 185 9.79 -8.82 -1.61
C ILE A 185 9.57 -7.55 -0.77
N TYR A 186 9.09 -7.69 0.47
CA TYR A 186 8.89 -6.53 1.34
C TYR A 186 10.20 -5.79 1.61
N THR A 187 11.23 -6.53 2.01
CA THR A 187 12.50 -5.94 2.43
C THR A 187 13.25 -5.29 1.28
N THR A 188 13.29 -5.96 0.12
CA THR A 188 14.16 -5.57 -1.00
C THR A 188 13.43 -4.79 -2.09
N VAL A 189 12.13 -5.01 -2.30
CA VAL A 189 11.34 -4.37 -3.36
C VAL A 189 10.37 -3.35 -2.79
N ASN A 190 9.35 -3.77 -2.01
CA ASN A 190 8.30 -2.85 -1.58
C ASN A 190 8.84 -1.72 -0.70
N ASN A 191 9.69 -2.01 0.27
CA ASN A 191 10.38 -1.02 1.09
C ASN A 191 11.71 -0.57 0.47
N GLY A 192 12.31 -1.40 -0.37
CA GLY A 192 13.56 -1.13 -1.07
C GLY A 192 13.51 0.14 -1.91
N VAL A 193 12.47 0.34 -2.71
CA VAL A 193 12.31 1.57 -3.52
C VAL A 193 12.27 2.83 -2.65
N TYR A 194 11.70 2.77 -1.45
CA TYR A 194 11.70 3.89 -0.50
C TYR A 194 13.07 4.09 0.14
N ARG A 195 13.79 3.00 0.44
CA ARG A 195 15.16 3.07 0.94
C ARG A 195 16.09 3.71 -0.08
N CYS A 196 15.92 3.42 -1.37
CA CYS A 196 16.64 4.11 -2.45
C CYS A 196 16.25 5.59 -2.52
N GLY A 197 14.95 5.90 -2.60
CA GLY A 197 14.45 7.24 -2.84
C GLY A 197 14.75 8.24 -1.73
N PHE A 198 14.69 7.78 -0.48
CA PHE A 198 14.93 8.61 0.70
C PHE A 198 16.32 8.46 1.30
N ALA A 199 17.24 7.73 0.65
CA ALA A 199 18.64 7.70 1.03
C ALA A 199 19.24 9.11 0.94
N THR A 200 19.97 9.52 1.98
CA THR A 200 20.66 10.82 2.02
C THR A 200 22.19 10.69 1.95
N THR A 201 22.69 9.45 1.76
CA THR A 201 24.09 9.15 1.49
C THR A 201 24.21 8.16 0.33
N GLN A 202 25.32 8.21 -0.40
CA GLN A 202 25.59 7.28 -1.51
C GLN A 202 25.62 5.82 -1.01
N ALA A 203 26.28 5.56 0.11
CA ALA A 203 26.36 4.22 0.70
C ALA A 203 24.99 3.64 1.07
N ALA A 204 24.07 4.46 1.65
CA ALA A 204 22.72 4.02 1.98
C ALA A 204 21.87 3.73 0.72
N TYR A 205 22.08 4.48 -0.35
CA TYR A 205 21.45 4.22 -1.64
C TYR A 205 21.95 2.90 -2.25
N GLU A 206 23.28 2.69 -2.32
CA GLU A 206 23.88 1.46 -2.88
C GLU A 206 23.46 0.21 -2.10
N GLU A 207 23.41 0.30 -0.77
CA GLU A 207 22.89 -0.77 0.11
C GLU A 207 21.44 -1.16 -0.20
N ALA A 208 20.64 -0.22 -0.71
CA ALA A 208 19.25 -0.46 -1.04
C ALA A 208 19.03 -0.90 -2.49
N ILE A 209 19.76 -0.30 -3.46
CA ILE A 209 19.52 -0.51 -4.89
C ILE A 209 19.98 -1.89 -5.36
N THR A 210 21.08 -2.41 -4.82
CA THR A 210 21.63 -3.72 -5.20
C THR A 210 20.66 -4.85 -4.90
N PRO A 211 20.20 -5.07 -3.64
CA PRO A 211 19.25 -6.15 -3.36
C PRO A 211 17.87 -5.93 -4.00
N LEU A 212 17.49 -4.69 -4.33
CA LEU A 212 16.29 -4.41 -5.10
C LEU A 212 16.36 -5.08 -6.48
N PHE A 213 17.43 -4.82 -7.24
CA PHE A 213 17.56 -5.37 -8.59
C PHE A 213 17.90 -6.86 -8.59
N ASP A 214 18.68 -7.36 -7.63
CA ASP A 214 18.89 -8.80 -7.44
C ASP A 214 17.56 -9.54 -7.22
N THR A 215 16.61 -8.90 -6.52
CA THR A 215 15.30 -9.49 -6.31
C THR A 215 14.40 -9.37 -7.54
N LEU A 216 14.45 -8.28 -8.29
CA LEU A 216 13.71 -8.17 -9.56
C LEU A 216 14.21 -9.19 -10.57
N ASP A 217 15.52 -9.43 -10.68
CA ASP A 217 16.10 -10.47 -11.54
C ASP A 217 15.66 -11.89 -11.12
N TRP A 218 15.65 -12.15 -9.83
CA TRP A 218 15.12 -13.41 -9.28
C TRP A 218 13.63 -13.61 -9.55
N LEU A 219 12.82 -12.56 -9.44
CA LEU A 219 11.38 -12.59 -9.78
C LEU A 219 11.16 -12.82 -11.28
N GLU A 220 11.97 -12.19 -12.13
CA GLU A 220 11.96 -12.41 -13.57
C GLU A 220 12.21 -13.88 -13.92
N ASP A 221 13.19 -14.51 -13.27
CA ASP A 221 13.48 -15.94 -13.44
C ASP A 221 12.32 -16.84 -12.96
N ILE A 222 11.70 -16.55 -11.80
CA ILE A 222 10.50 -17.29 -11.35
C ILE A 222 9.38 -17.19 -12.39
N LEU A 223 9.08 -15.98 -12.84
CA LEU A 223 7.99 -15.69 -13.75
C LEU A 223 8.23 -16.16 -15.19
N SER A 224 9.47 -16.52 -15.54
CA SER A 224 9.77 -17.22 -16.80
C SER A 224 9.24 -18.65 -16.84
N ARG A 225 8.99 -19.26 -15.67
CA ARG A 225 8.57 -20.66 -15.50
C ARG A 225 7.18 -20.81 -14.85
N LYS A 226 6.73 -19.81 -14.12
CA LYS A 226 5.44 -19.80 -13.43
C LYS A 226 4.59 -18.64 -13.93
N ARG A 227 3.28 -18.82 -14.04
CA ARG A 227 2.39 -17.70 -14.40
C ARG A 227 2.33 -16.66 -13.29
N TYR A 228 2.19 -17.09 -12.03
CA TYR A 228 2.18 -16.26 -10.83
C TYR A 228 3.27 -16.73 -9.86
N LEU A 229 3.53 -15.96 -8.81
CA LEU A 229 4.66 -16.20 -7.92
C LEU A 229 4.65 -17.61 -7.28
N THR A 230 3.47 -18.12 -6.94
CA THR A 230 3.28 -19.46 -6.35
C THR A 230 2.87 -20.53 -7.34
N GLY A 231 2.80 -20.23 -8.65
CA GLY A 231 2.42 -21.18 -9.69
C GLY A 231 1.27 -20.74 -10.57
N GLY A 232 0.17 -21.51 -10.63
CA GLY A 232 -0.96 -21.28 -11.54
C GLY A 232 -2.06 -20.36 -10.97
N GLN A 233 -2.05 -20.05 -9.67
CA GLN A 233 -3.07 -19.23 -9.02
C GLN A 233 -2.48 -17.93 -8.45
N ILE A 234 -3.28 -16.86 -8.49
CA ILE A 234 -2.92 -15.58 -7.87
C ILE A 234 -3.07 -15.68 -6.36
N THR A 235 -2.08 -15.16 -5.63
CA THR A 235 -2.07 -15.10 -4.16
C THR A 235 -1.85 -13.67 -3.66
N GLU A 236 -1.88 -13.46 -2.35
CA GLU A 236 -1.58 -12.15 -1.75
C GLU A 236 -0.15 -11.68 -2.07
N ALA A 237 0.80 -12.60 -2.34
CA ALA A 237 2.16 -12.23 -2.71
C ALA A 237 2.18 -11.46 -4.03
N ASP A 238 1.38 -11.89 -5.01
CA ASP A 238 1.23 -11.22 -6.30
C ASP A 238 0.65 -9.80 -6.12
N TRP A 239 -0.40 -9.66 -5.33
CA TRP A 239 -1.03 -8.36 -5.09
C TRP A 239 -0.15 -7.41 -4.29
N ARG A 240 0.65 -7.93 -3.35
CA ARG A 240 1.60 -7.12 -2.58
C ARG A 240 2.76 -6.62 -3.44
N LEU A 241 3.22 -7.41 -4.41
CA LEU A 241 4.22 -7.00 -5.38
C LEU A 241 3.64 -6.02 -6.42
N PHE A 242 2.45 -6.31 -6.96
CA PHE A 242 1.77 -5.51 -7.98
C PHE A 242 1.77 -4.02 -7.67
N THR A 243 1.45 -3.65 -6.43
CA THR A 243 1.31 -2.24 -6.04
C THR A 243 2.62 -1.45 -6.15
N THR A 244 3.77 -2.13 -6.02
CA THR A 244 5.09 -1.53 -6.28
C THR A 244 5.40 -1.49 -7.77
N LEU A 245 5.15 -2.59 -8.50
CA LEU A 245 5.47 -2.68 -9.93
C LEU A 245 4.71 -1.65 -10.77
N ILE A 246 3.41 -1.44 -10.48
CA ILE A 246 2.57 -0.47 -11.24
C ILE A 246 3.06 0.98 -11.08
N ARG A 247 3.82 1.28 -10.02
CA ARG A 247 4.42 2.57 -9.71
C ARG A 247 5.88 2.68 -10.15
N PHE A 248 6.49 1.57 -10.54
CA PHE A 248 7.94 1.49 -10.70
C PHE A 248 8.43 2.43 -11.80
N ASP A 249 7.97 2.23 -13.01
CA ASP A 249 8.41 3.04 -14.16
C ASP A 249 7.90 4.49 -14.10
N PRO A 250 6.63 4.78 -13.72
CA PRO A 250 6.13 6.16 -13.65
C PRO A 250 6.77 7.00 -12.53
N VAL A 251 7.23 6.36 -11.45
CA VAL A 251 7.69 7.06 -10.25
C VAL A 251 9.09 6.64 -9.82
N TYR A 252 9.29 5.36 -9.50
CA TYR A 252 10.50 4.94 -8.79
C TYR A 252 11.77 5.00 -9.63
N VAL A 253 11.66 4.78 -10.95
CA VAL A 253 12.78 4.94 -11.88
C VAL A 253 13.36 6.35 -11.85
N GLY A 254 12.51 7.37 -12.00
CA GLY A 254 12.94 8.77 -12.02
C GLY A 254 13.08 9.35 -10.62
N HIS A 255 11.98 9.38 -9.88
CA HIS A 255 11.89 10.08 -8.59
C HIS A 255 12.76 9.46 -7.51
N PHE A 256 12.79 8.14 -7.42
CA PHE A 256 13.57 7.40 -6.41
C PHE A 256 14.90 6.86 -6.93
N LYS A 257 15.27 7.16 -8.17
CA LYS A 257 16.54 6.71 -8.81
C LYS A 257 16.68 5.18 -8.87
N CYS A 258 15.56 4.43 -8.89
CA CYS A 258 15.56 2.98 -9.09
C CYS A 258 15.71 2.65 -10.59
N ASN A 259 16.80 3.08 -11.22
CA ASN A 259 16.89 3.25 -12.66
C ASN A 259 17.93 2.35 -13.36
N ILE A 260 18.38 1.26 -12.72
CA ILE A 260 19.26 0.27 -13.38
C ILE A 260 18.53 -0.34 -14.59
N ARG A 261 17.25 -0.72 -14.41
CA ARG A 261 16.32 -1.16 -15.47
C ARG A 261 14.89 -0.74 -15.13
N ARG A 262 14.05 -0.52 -16.13
CA ARG A 262 12.60 -0.33 -15.95
C ARG A 262 11.90 -1.68 -15.87
N ILE A 263 10.70 -1.74 -15.32
CA ILE A 263 9.88 -2.96 -15.41
C ILE A 263 9.57 -3.29 -16.88
N ALA A 264 9.40 -2.29 -17.73
CA ALA A 264 9.22 -2.47 -19.16
C ALA A 264 10.37 -3.22 -19.87
N ASP A 265 11.57 -3.20 -19.28
CA ASP A 265 12.76 -3.88 -19.84
C ASP A 265 12.85 -5.36 -19.40
N TYR A 266 11.95 -5.85 -18.55
CA TYR A 266 11.85 -7.23 -18.09
C TYR A 266 10.71 -7.97 -18.81
N PRO A 267 11.00 -8.94 -19.69
CA PRO A 267 9.96 -9.59 -20.47
C PRO A 267 8.85 -10.25 -19.66
N ASN A 268 9.20 -10.95 -18.57
CA ASN A 268 8.22 -11.66 -17.77
C ASN A 268 7.53 -10.77 -16.73
N LEU A 269 8.27 -9.90 -16.02
CA LEU A 269 7.70 -8.96 -15.05
C LEU A 269 6.75 -7.97 -15.72
N SER A 270 7.07 -7.46 -16.92
CA SER A 270 6.18 -6.52 -17.62
C SER A 270 4.89 -7.18 -18.08
N ASN A 271 4.97 -8.42 -18.58
CA ASN A 271 3.80 -9.21 -18.96
C ASN A 271 2.96 -9.61 -17.73
N TYR A 272 3.61 -10.01 -16.64
CA TYR A 272 2.96 -10.32 -15.38
C TYR A 272 2.25 -9.09 -14.78
N LEU A 273 2.85 -7.92 -14.83
CA LEU A 273 2.23 -6.67 -14.39
C LEU A 273 0.94 -6.39 -15.19
N ARG A 274 0.95 -6.60 -16.51
CA ARG A 274 -0.23 -6.47 -17.36
C ARG A 274 -1.30 -7.52 -17.06
N ASP A 275 -0.90 -8.80 -16.85
CA ASP A 275 -1.84 -9.86 -16.48
C ASP A 275 -2.59 -9.50 -15.18
N LEU A 276 -1.89 -9.05 -14.15
CA LEU A 276 -2.51 -8.62 -12.91
C LEU A 276 -3.39 -7.36 -13.06
N TYR A 277 -2.94 -6.38 -13.85
CA TYR A 277 -3.72 -5.17 -14.10
C TYR A 277 -5.04 -5.47 -14.81
N GLN A 278 -5.05 -6.45 -15.72
CA GLN A 278 -6.21 -6.85 -16.52
C GLN A 278 -7.18 -7.77 -15.76
N GLN A 279 -6.84 -8.20 -14.53
CA GLN A 279 -7.78 -8.96 -13.71
C GLN A 279 -9.05 -8.13 -13.42
N PRO A 280 -10.23 -8.75 -13.40
CA PRO A 280 -11.50 -8.05 -13.21
C PRO A 280 -11.50 -7.13 -11.99
N GLY A 281 -11.81 -5.85 -12.20
CA GLY A 281 -11.90 -4.84 -11.15
C GLY A 281 -10.58 -4.16 -10.76
N ILE A 282 -9.42 -4.70 -11.13
CA ILE A 282 -8.11 -4.20 -10.67
C ILE A 282 -7.74 -2.86 -11.30
N ALA A 283 -7.94 -2.68 -12.61
CA ALA A 283 -7.66 -1.42 -13.29
C ALA A 283 -8.34 -0.21 -12.62
N LYS A 284 -9.55 -0.40 -12.08
CA LYS A 284 -10.29 0.66 -11.36
C LYS A 284 -9.66 1.07 -10.03
N THR A 285 -8.76 0.26 -9.49
CA THR A 285 -8.03 0.57 -8.24
C THR A 285 -6.79 1.41 -8.49
N VAL A 286 -6.38 1.58 -9.76
CA VAL A 286 -5.18 2.32 -10.16
C VAL A 286 -5.57 3.75 -10.55
N ASN A 287 -5.01 4.73 -9.86
CA ASN A 287 -5.13 6.14 -10.22
C ASN A 287 -3.73 6.70 -10.47
N MET A 288 -3.34 6.76 -11.74
CA MET A 288 -1.99 7.16 -12.14
C MET A 288 -1.73 8.64 -11.86
N GLU A 289 -2.76 9.50 -11.94
CA GLU A 289 -2.64 10.91 -11.63
C GLU A 289 -2.31 11.14 -10.14
N HIS A 290 -3.09 10.52 -9.22
CA HIS A 290 -2.78 10.59 -7.80
C HIS A 290 -1.39 10.03 -7.50
N ILE A 291 -1.01 8.90 -8.14
CA ILE A 291 0.31 8.29 -7.98
C ILE A 291 1.40 9.29 -8.36
N LYS A 292 1.40 9.82 -9.57
CA LYS A 292 2.45 10.74 -10.03
C LYS A 292 2.46 12.04 -9.23
N ARG A 293 1.30 12.67 -9.06
CA ARG A 293 1.19 13.94 -8.35
C ARG A 293 1.65 13.83 -6.90
N HIS A 294 1.25 12.77 -6.19
CA HIS A 294 1.69 12.61 -4.79
C HIS A 294 3.20 12.59 -4.67
N TYR A 295 3.88 11.72 -5.42
CA TYR A 295 5.32 11.57 -5.30
C TYR A 295 6.07 12.83 -5.74
N TYR A 296 5.72 13.39 -6.87
CA TYR A 296 6.45 14.52 -7.43
C TYR A 296 6.11 15.87 -6.78
N GLU A 297 4.88 16.06 -6.27
CA GLU A 297 4.48 17.32 -5.61
C GLU A 297 4.79 17.31 -4.10
N SER A 298 4.72 16.15 -3.40
CA SER A 298 4.82 16.11 -1.93
C SER A 298 6.23 15.92 -1.40
N HIS A 299 7.15 15.33 -2.19
CA HIS A 299 8.51 15.06 -1.74
C HIS A 299 9.48 16.17 -2.17
N THR A 300 9.34 17.34 -1.57
CA THR A 300 10.13 18.54 -1.93
C THR A 300 11.62 18.41 -1.66
N SER A 301 12.05 17.51 -0.80
CA SER A 301 13.47 17.17 -0.62
C SER A 301 14.10 16.46 -1.83
N ILE A 302 13.28 15.82 -2.67
CA ILE A 302 13.70 15.11 -3.89
C ILE A 302 13.38 15.95 -5.13
N ASN A 303 12.19 16.55 -5.18
CA ASN A 303 11.70 17.34 -6.30
C ASN A 303 11.23 18.73 -5.79
N PRO A 304 12.15 19.68 -5.53
CA PRO A 304 11.82 20.96 -4.88
C PRO A 304 10.90 21.84 -5.72
N LEU A 305 10.93 21.73 -7.03
CA LEU A 305 10.10 22.52 -7.95
C LEU A 305 8.71 21.93 -8.19
N ARG A 306 8.43 20.71 -7.68
CA ARG A 306 7.14 20.02 -7.78
C ARG A 306 6.66 19.78 -9.23
N VAL A 307 7.57 19.77 -10.19
CA VAL A 307 7.23 19.47 -11.58
C VAL A 307 6.88 17.98 -11.72
N VAL A 308 5.70 17.69 -12.26
CA VAL A 308 5.22 16.32 -12.49
C VAL A 308 5.54 15.93 -13.94
N PRO A 309 6.30 14.84 -14.18
CA PRO A 309 6.64 14.41 -15.53
C PRO A 309 5.41 13.91 -16.29
N LEU A 310 5.33 14.16 -17.59
CA LEU A 310 4.24 13.64 -18.45
C LEU A 310 4.33 12.12 -18.64
N GLY A 311 5.52 11.60 -18.92
CA GLY A 311 5.78 10.18 -19.13
C GLY A 311 5.97 9.37 -17.85
N PRO A 312 6.24 8.05 -18.00
CA PRO A 312 6.13 7.31 -19.26
C PRO A 312 4.68 7.07 -19.68
N ASP A 313 4.44 6.98 -20.99
CA ASP A 313 3.14 6.56 -21.54
C ASP A 313 3.13 5.03 -21.64
N ILE A 314 2.46 4.38 -20.70
CA ILE A 314 2.41 2.92 -20.59
C ILE A 314 0.96 2.46 -20.72
N ASP A 315 0.68 1.68 -21.75
CA ASP A 315 -0.61 1.01 -21.91
C ASP A 315 -0.57 -0.39 -21.25
N PHE A 316 -1.21 -0.50 -20.09
CA PHE A 316 -1.34 -1.78 -19.39
C PHE A 316 -2.44 -2.68 -19.94
N SER A 317 -3.24 -2.23 -20.93
CA SER A 317 -4.32 -2.98 -21.55
C SER A 317 -3.88 -3.86 -22.73
N ILE A 318 -2.68 -3.69 -23.25
CA ILE A 318 -2.15 -4.53 -24.32
C ILE A 318 -2.00 -5.99 -23.87
N PRO A 319 -2.10 -6.98 -24.76
CA PRO A 319 -2.03 -8.39 -24.40
C PRO A 319 -0.79 -8.75 -23.57
N HIS A 320 -1.01 -9.50 -22.50
CA HIS A 320 0.08 -9.91 -21.57
C HIS A 320 0.78 -11.21 -21.98
N ASN A 321 0.20 -12.00 -22.91
CA ASN A 321 0.76 -13.24 -23.45
C ASN A 321 1.15 -14.30 -22.39
N ARG A 322 0.44 -14.32 -21.27
CA ARG A 322 0.62 -15.27 -20.16
C ARG A 322 -0.63 -16.15 -20.07
N GLY A 323 -0.74 -17.07 -20.99
CA GLY A 323 -1.91 -17.90 -21.23
C GLY A 323 -2.31 -18.85 -20.12
#